data_51e39603eed89814e1de950d065b466f
#
_entry.id   51e39603eed89814e1de950d065b466f
#
_cell.length_a   1.000
_cell.length_b   1.000
_cell.length_c   1.000
_cell.angle_alpha   90.00
_cell.angle_beta   90.00
_cell.angle_gamma   90.00
#
_symmetry.space_group_name_H-M   'P 1'
#
loop_
_entity.id
_entity.type
_entity.pdbx_description
1 polymer ?
#
loop_
_entity_poly.entity_id
_entity_poly.type
_entity_poly.pdbx_seq_one_letter_code
_entity_poly.pdbx_strand_id
1 'polypeptide(L)'
;PMGIPIPHTAIIPRKKDQVAGVLSDFVSENFLNARTITDKVMAAGIPERVGRWLAKPENAERVSEEVGKFTVRMVEGIDPKEAEAFINTQLIDRLAEPIWGPPLGRTLEGLIADGKVDPVVDDIVAWGRRKVDGMEDTVVTMIDERMPRWAPRFAKELVGQRVYDEMVAFMEDVDTNPHHEARRAIHRQINQFAQDLQFDGEMISRVEALKADIMGSGAVTSAAGSIWEQISASIVAQASDGGSG
;
A
#
# COMPACT_ATOMS: atom_id res chain seq x y z
N PRO A 1 -73.77 -33.65 -11.20
CA PRO A 1 -73.97 -32.31 -10.78
C PRO A 1 -72.92 -31.42 -11.51
N MET A 2 -73.46 -30.71 -12.47
CA MET A 2 -72.69 -29.77 -13.29
C MET A 2 -72.35 -28.51 -12.46
N GLY A 3 -71.06 -28.27 -12.17
CA GLY A 3 -70.58 -27.06 -11.55
C GLY A 3 -70.51 -25.98 -12.63
N ILE A 4 -71.38 -24.99 -12.54
CA ILE A 4 -71.38 -23.78 -13.37
C ILE A 4 -70.14 -22.95 -12.91
N PRO A 5 -69.21 -22.62 -13.80
CA PRO A 5 -68.10 -21.72 -13.41
C PRO A 5 -68.68 -20.30 -13.25
N ILE A 6 -68.68 -19.80 -12.01
CA ILE A 6 -69.05 -18.41 -11.73
C ILE A 6 -67.89 -17.52 -12.21
N PRO A 7 -68.06 -16.73 -13.31
CA PRO A 7 -67.05 -15.82 -13.78
C PRO A 7 -67.05 -14.63 -12.84
N HIS A 8 -66.09 -14.48 -11.95
CA HIS A 8 -65.74 -13.26 -11.19
C HIS A 8 -64.99 -13.60 -9.87
N THR A 9 -64.76 -14.88 -9.55
CA THR A 9 -64.00 -15.25 -8.33
C THR A 9 -62.48 -15.17 -8.50
N ALA A 10 -61.99 -14.90 -9.70
CA ALA A 10 -60.53 -14.77 -9.98
C ALA A 10 -60.00 -13.31 -9.91
N ILE A 11 -60.84 -12.36 -9.49
CA ILE A 11 -60.43 -10.93 -9.42
C ILE A 11 -59.53 -10.68 -8.20
N ILE A 12 -59.77 -11.39 -7.09
CA ILE A 12 -59.02 -11.18 -5.84
C ILE A 12 -57.56 -11.66 -5.97
N PRO A 13 -57.23 -12.87 -6.53
CA PRO A 13 -55.86 -13.29 -6.72
C PRO A 13 -55.04 -12.41 -7.68
N ARG A 14 -55.68 -11.93 -8.77
CA ARG A 14 -55.00 -11.08 -9.78
C ARG A 14 -54.71 -9.67 -9.32
N LYS A 15 -55.49 -9.15 -8.36
CA LYS A 15 -55.26 -7.80 -7.81
C LYS A 15 -54.45 -7.80 -6.53
N LYS A 16 -54.16 -8.97 -5.94
CA LYS A 16 -53.39 -9.09 -4.69
C LYS A 16 -51.99 -8.42 -4.82
N ASP A 17 -51.28 -8.73 -5.89
CA ASP A 17 -49.96 -8.17 -6.13
C ASP A 17 -50.01 -6.67 -6.40
N GLN A 18 -51.03 -6.20 -7.11
CA GLN A 18 -51.26 -4.78 -7.35
C GLN A 18 -51.62 -4.00 -6.07
N VAL A 19 -52.46 -4.58 -5.21
CA VAL A 19 -52.82 -4.02 -3.93
C VAL A 19 -51.65 -4.08 -2.96
N ALA A 20 -50.86 -5.16 -2.96
CA ALA A 20 -49.62 -5.25 -2.18
C ALA A 20 -48.58 -4.20 -2.62
N GLY A 21 -48.41 -4.01 -3.95
CA GLY A 21 -47.52 -2.98 -4.49
C GLY A 21 -47.96 -1.57 -4.07
N VAL A 22 -49.21 -1.20 -4.28
CA VAL A 22 -49.75 0.12 -3.87
C VAL A 22 -49.66 0.34 -2.36
N LEU A 23 -49.89 -0.71 -1.56
CA LEU A 23 -49.78 -0.63 -0.11
C LEU A 23 -48.31 -0.51 0.31
N SER A 24 -47.40 -1.23 -0.33
CA SER A 24 -45.96 -1.12 -0.10
C SER A 24 -45.44 0.28 -0.43
N ASP A 25 -45.83 0.82 -1.59
CA ASP A 25 -45.42 2.17 -2.02
C ASP A 25 -46.01 3.21 -1.06
N PHE A 26 -47.28 3.08 -0.69
CA PHE A 26 -47.95 3.97 0.27
C PHE A 26 -47.27 3.96 1.65
N VAL A 27 -46.90 2.77 2.15
CA VAL A 27 -46.22 2.63 3.43
C VAL A 27 -44.79 3.17 3.33
N SER A 28 -44.08 2.89 2.23
CA SER A 28 -42.71 3.39 2.01
C SER A 28 -42.66 4.91 1.86
N GLU A 29 -43.59 5.49 1.10
CA GLU A 29 -43.63 6.94 0.87
C GLU A 29 -44.15 7.73 2.08
N ASN A 30 -45.14 7.19 2.82
CA ASN A 30 -45.80 7.94 3.89
C ASN A 30 -45.32 7.58 5.31
N PHE A 31 -44.79 6.37 5.52
CA PHE A 31 -44.40 5.90 6.85
C PHE A 31 -42.92 5.57 6.98
N LEU A 32 -42.25 5.14 5.88
CA LEU A 32 -40.84 4.77 5.88
C LEU A 32 -39.95 5.80 5.17
N ASN A 33 -40.48 6.96 4.83
CA ASN A 33 -39.69 8.05 4.30
C ASN A 33 -38.68 8.49 5.40
N ALA A 34 -37.39 8.31 5.10
CA ALA A 34 -36.30 8.64 6.02
C ALA A 34 -36.40 10.08 6.56
N ARG A 35 -36.85 11.01 5.71
CA ARG A 35 -37.06 12.41 6.09
C ARG A 35 -38.17 12.58 7.12
N THR A 36 -39.32 11.94 6.91
CA THR A 36 -40.46 11.98 7.85
C THR A 36 -40.10 11.32 9.19
N ILE A 37 -39.33 10.23 9.16
CA ILE A 37 -38.83 9.57 10.38
C ILE A 37 -37.87 10.50 11.10
N THR A 38 -36.91 11.09 10.39
CA THR A 38 -35.94 12.04 10.95
C THR A 38 -36.64 13.24 11.56
N ASP A 39 -37.59 13.85 10.87
CA ASP A 39 -38.35 15.01 11.40
C ASP A 39 -39.14 14.66 12.67
N LYS A 40 -39.77 13.48 12.71
CA LYS A 40 -40.49 13.02 13.91
C LYS A 40 -39.55 12.68 15.05
N VAL A 41 -38.41 12.08 14.78
CA VAL A 41 -37.37 11.78 15.77
C VAL A 41 -36.82 13.06 16.38
N MET A 42 -36.54 14.07 15.55
CA MET A 42 -36.08 15.39 15.97
C MET A 42 -37.15 16.13 16.76
N ALA A 43 -38.41 16.18 16.27
CA ALA A 43 -39.54 16.84 16.96
C ALA A 43 -39.86 16.20 18.31
N ALA A 44 -39.64 14.91 18.47
CA ALA A 44 -39.82 14.21 19.74
C ALA A 44 -38.66 14.44 20.76
N GLY A 45 -37.61 15.18 20.38
CA GLY A 45 -36.43 15.43 21.21
C GLY A 45 -35.67 14.15 21.58
N ILE A 46 -35.70 13.13 20.69
CA ILE A 46 -35.04 11.86 20.92
C ILE A 46 -33.51 12.03 20.99
N PRO A 47 -32.85 12.80 20.09
CA PRO A 47 -31.42 13.00 20.18
C PRO A 47 -30.96 13.58 21.53
N GLU A 48 -31.66 14.56 22.03
CA GLU A 48 -31.33 15.19 23.32
C GLU A 48 -31.56 14.26 24.51
N ARG A 49 -32.58 13.38 24.42
CA ARG A 49 -32.84 12.37 25.46
C ARG A 49 -31.78 11.28 25.43
N VAL A 50 -31.42 10.81 24.22
CA VAL A 50 -30.35 9.82 24.04
C VAL A 50 -29.01 10.41 24.47
N GLY A 51 -28.71 11.66 24.08
CA GLY A 51 -27.50 12.35 24.53
C GLY A 51 -27.39 12.45 26.05
N ARG A 52 -28.47 12.86 26.75
CA ARG A 52 -28.51 12.92 28.23
C ARG A 52 -28.43 11.54 28.88
N TRP A 53 -28.99 10.53 28.25
CA TRP A 53 -28.91 9.15 28.72
C TRP A 53 -27.48 8.60 28.55
N LEU A 54 -26.84 8.83 27.42
CA LEU A 54 -25.45 8.47 27.15
C LEU A 54 -24.43 9.27 28.00
N ALA A 55 -24.77 10.49 28.42
CA ALA A 55 -23.91 11.29 29.29
C ALA A 55 -23.74 10.68 30.69
N LYS A 56 -24.55 9.69 31.06
CA LYS A 56 -24.34 8.93 32.30
C LYS A 56 -23.26 7.85 32.02
N PRO A 57 -22.17 7.82 32.82
CA PRO A 57 -21.08 6.88 32.65
C PRO A 57 -21.54 5.42 32.51
N GLU A 58 -22.44 4.99 33.36
CA GLU A 58 -23.00 3.63 33.36
C GLU A 58 -23.67 3.23 32.04
N ASN A 59 -24.33 4.18 31.37
CA ASN A 59 -25.00 3.93 30.11
C ASN A 59 -24.00 3.97 28.92
N ALA A 60 -23.03 4.89 29.00
CA ALA A 60 -21.96 4.98 28.00
C ALA A 60 -21.14 3.69 27.99
N GLU A 61 -20.75 3.19 29.17
CA GLU A 61 -20.02 1.92 29.32
C GLU A 61 -20.81 0.74 28.77
N ARG A 62 -22.10 0.65 29.14
CA ARG A 62 -22.98 -0.41 28.64
C ARG A 62 -23.16 -0.39 27.12
N VAL A 63 -23.29 0.79 26.51
CA VAL A 63 -23.39 0.94 25.06
C VAL A 63 -22.04 0.60 24.42
N SER A 64 -20.94 1.07 24.97
CA SER A 64 -19.59 0.75 24.50
C SER A 64 -19.34 -0.76 24.48
N GLU A 65 -19.70 -1.46 25.55
CA GLU A 65 -19.59 -2.92 25.66
C GLU A 65 -20.45 -3.65 24.61
N GLU A 66 -21.71 -3.25 24.43
CA GLU A 66 -22.60 -3.89 23.46
C GLU A 66 -22.18 -3.59 22.00
N VAL A 67 -21.72 -2.36 21.73
CA VAL A 67 -21.14 -2.00 20.42
C VAL A 67 -19.86 -2.79 20.18
N GLY A 68 -19.01 -2.94 21.20
CA GLY A 68 -17.81 -3.76 21.12
C GLY A 68 -18.14 -5.21 20.75
N LYS A 69 -19.03 -5.85 21.47
CA LYS A 69 -19.50 -7.23 21.18
C LYS A 69 -20.13 -7.35 19.79
N PHE A 70 -20.89 -6.35 19.37
CA PHE A 70 -21.46 -6.33 18.03
C PHE A 70 -20.37 -6.24 16.95
N THR A 71 -19.41 -5.36 17.14
CA THR A 71 -18.27 -5.16 16.23
C THR A 71 -17.45 -6.43 16.10
N VAL A 72 -17.13 -7.09 17.21
CA VAL A 72 -16.43 -8.39 17.20
C VAL A 72 -17.19 -9.41 16.36
N ARG A 73 -18.49 -9.60 16.66
CA ARG A 73 -19.32 -10.54 15.89
C ARG A 73 -19.41 -10.22 14.41
N MET A 74 -19.47 -8.93 14.06
CA MET A 74 -19.48 -8.49 12.64
C MET A 74 -18.17 -8.84 11.94
N VAL A 75 -17.03 -8.56 12.58
CA VAL A 75 -15.70 -8.84 12.02
C VAL A 75 -15.45 -10.34 11.91
N GLU A 76 -15.79 -11.12 12.95
CA GLU A 76 -15.67 -12.58 12.96
C GLU A 76 -16.62 -13.27 11.95
N GLY A 77 -17.73 -12.62 11.61
CA GLY A 77 -18.68 -13.10 10.62
C GLY A 77 -18.27 -12.86 9.17
N ILE A 78 -17.23 -12.05 8.90
CA ILE A 78 -16.73 -11.84 7.55
C ILE A 78 -15.87 -13.03 7.13
N ASP A 79 -16.20 -13.65 5.99
CA ASP A 79 -15.34 -14.68 5.41
C ASP A 79 -13.99 -14.07 5.01
N PRO A 80 -12.86 -14.58 5.54
CA PRO A 80 -11.53 -14.07 5.20
C PRO A 80 -11.25 -14.02 3.69
N LYS A 81 -11.80 -14.97 2.93
CA LYS A 81 -11.64 -15.00 1.46
C LYS A 81 -12.42 -13.89 0.76
N GLU A 82 -13.60 -13.55 1.28
CA GLU A 82 -14.37 -12.42 0.73
C GLU A 82 -13.68 -11.08 1.06
N ALA A 83 -13.14 -10.95 2.26
CA ALA A 83 -12.35 -9.78 2.65
C ALA A 83 -11.07 -9.63 1.81
N GLU A 84 -10.35 -10.73 1.59
CA GLU A 84 -9.17 -10.77 0.71
C GLU A 84 -9.54 -10.38 -0.73
N ALA A 85 -10.62 -10.95 -1.29
CA ALA A 85 -11.10 -10.60 -2.62
C ALA A 85 -11.51 -9.13 -2.73
N PHE A 86 -12.14 -8.57 -1.69
CA PHE A 86 -12.49 -7.16 -1.62
C PHE A 86 -11.25 -6.27 -1.60
N ILE A 87 -10.25 -6.59 -0.77
CA ILE A 87 -8.98 -5.86 -0.69
C ILE A 87 -8.25 -5.91 -2.04
N ASN A 88 -8.18 -7.08 -2.68
CA ASN A 88 -7.58 -7.23 -3.99
C ASN A 88 -8.29 -6.34 -5.02
N THR A 89 -9.61 -6.42 -5.13
CA THR A 89 -10.38 -5.68 -6.15
C THR A 89 -10.43 -4.18 -5.89
N GLN A 90 -10.61 -3.75 -4.64
CA GLN A 90 -10.84 -2.33 -4.33
C GLN A 90 -9.55 -1.56 -4.07
N LEU A 91 -8.49 -2.20 -3.61
CA LEU A 91 -7.24 -1.54 -3.28
C LEU A 91 -6.14 -1.89 -4.30
N ILE A 92 -5.87 -3.17 -4.50
CA ILE A 92 -4.72 -3.63 -5.30
C ILE A 92 -4.94 -3.33 -6.78
N ASP A 93 -6.12 -3.63 -7.32
CA ASP A 93 -6.44 -3.32 -8.72
C ASP A 93 -6.39 -1.80 -8.99
N ARG A 94 -6.87 -0.98 -8.05
CA ARG A 94 -6.77 0.49 -8.15
C ARG A 94 -5.34 1.00 -8.08
N LEU A 95 -4.46 0.35 -7.34
CA LEU A 95 -3.03 0.69 -7.32
C LEU A 95 -2.33 0.26 -8.62
N ALA A 96 -2.86 -0.75 -9.30
CA ALA A 96 -2.33 -1.21 -10.58
C ALA A 96 -2.72 -0.30 -11.78
N GLU A 97 -3.85 0.41 -11.70
CA GLU A 97 -4.34 1.24 -12.81
C GLU A 97 -3.41 2.40 -13.21
N PRO A 98 -2.91 3.26 -12.28
CA PRO A 98 -2.11 4.41 -12.66
C PRO A 98 -0.72 4.01 -13.17
N ILE A 99 -0.18 4.82 -14.07
CA ILE A 99 1.23 4.72 -14.49
C ILE A 99 2.13 5.13 -13.31
N TRP A 100 3.10 4.25 -12.95
CA TRP A 100 3.94 4.49 -11.77
C TRP A 100 5.18 5.34 -12.05
N GLY A 101 5.76 5.26 -13.26
CA GLY A 101 7.00 5.95 -13.59
C GLY A 101 7.02 7.42 -13.21
N PRO A 102 6.14 8.27 -13.79
CA PRO A 102 6.15 9.71 -13.52
C PRO A 102 5.92 10.11 -12.05
N PRO A 103 5.00 9.51 -11.29
CA PRO A 103 4.88 9.79 -9.85
C PRO A 103 6.13 9.42 -9.04
N LEU A 104 6.75 8.27 -9.34
CA LEU A 104 7.99 7.85 -8.68
C LEU A 104 9.14 8.80 -8.98
N GLY A 105 9.28 9.22 -10.25
CA GLY A 105 10.30 10.21 -10.64
C GLY A 105 10.13 11.53 -9.89
N ARG A 106 8.92 12.10 -9.82
CA ARG A 106 8.64 13.33 -9.06
C ARG A 106 8.93 13.17 -7.56
N THR A 107 8.58 12.03 -6.99
CA THR A 107 8.88 11.75 -5.59
C THR A 107 10.38 11.70 -5.34
N LEU A 108 11.13 11.04 -6.23
CA LEU A 108 12.58 10.99 -6.16
C LEU A 108 13.23 12.39 -6.30
N GLU A 109 12.75 13.23 -7.22
CA GLU A 109 13.19 14.64 -7.32
C GLU A 109 12.97 15.40 -6.00
N GLY A 110 11.82 15.22 -5.36
CA GLY A 110 11.54 15.80 -4.05
C GLY A 110 12.54 15.33 -2.99
N LEU A 111 12.85 14.04 -2.95
CA LEU A 111 13.85 13.49 -2.01
C LEU A 111 15.26 14.02 -2.27
N ILE A 112 15.62 14.23 -3.54
CA ILE A 112 16.91 14.83 -3.93
C ILE A 112 16.95 16.28 -3.46
N ALA A 113 15.91 17.07 -3.73
CA ALA A 113 15.84 18.47 -3.32
C ALA A 113 15.91 18.67 -1.80
N ASP A 114 15.35 17.71 -1.04
CA ASP A 114 15.38 17.68 0.43
C ASP A 114 16.71 17.15 1.01
N GLY A 115 17.69 16.73 0.17
CA GLY A 115 18.95 16.10 0.63
C GLY A 115 18.77 14.69 1.22
N LYS A 116 17.61 14.08 1.07
CA LYS A 116 17.31 12.75 1.64
C LYS A 116 17.98 11.60 0.90
N VAL A 117 18.61 11.86 -0.23
CA VAL A 117 19.40 10.88 -0.99
C VAL A 117 20.86 10.82 -0.56
N ASP A 118 21.34 11.77 0.23
CA ASP A 118 22.74 11.83 0.67
C ASP A 118 23.17 10.55 1.43
N PRO A 119 22.38 10.00 2.37
CA PRO A 119 22.72 8.74 3.02
C PRO A 119 22.86 7.57 2.04
N VAL A 120 22.07 7.55 0.97
CA VAL A 120 22.14 6.51 -0.07
C VAL A 120 23.47 6.65 -0.84
N VAL A 121 23.90 7.87 -1.12
CA VAL A 121 25.21 8.12 -1.73
C VAL A 121 26.34 7.67 -0.82
N ASP A 122 26.25 7.94 0.48
CA ASP A 122 27.21 7.47 1.49
C ASP A 122 27.27 5.93 1.51
N ASP A 123 26.14 5.26 1.49
CA ASP A 123 26.08 3.78 1.45
C ASP A 123 26.69 3.20 0.17
N ILE A 124 26.46 3.84 -0.98
CA ILE A 124 27.07 3.45 -2.26
C ILE A 124 28.59 3.60 -2.20
N VAL A 125 29.09 4.70 -1.67
CA VAL A 125 30.55 4.95 -1.50
C VAL A 125 31.15 3.94 -0.54
N ALA A 126 30.54 3.70 0.61
CA ALA A 126 30.98 2.72 1.60
C ALA A 126 30.98 1.29 1.03
N TRP A 127 29.96 0.94 0.21
CA TRP A 127 29.93 -0.32 -0.50
C TRP A 127 31.09 -0.44 -1.49
N GLY A 128 31.33 0.61 -2.30
CA GLY A 128 32.44 0.67 -3.26
C GLY A 128 33.79 0.49 -2.57
N ARG A 129 34.02 1.17 -1.46
CA ARG A 129 35.23 1.02 -0.63
C ARG A 129 35.44 -0.43 -0.18
N ARG A 130 34.41 -1.05 0.45
CA ARG A 130 34.49 -2.45 0.86
C ARG A 130 34.78 -3.41 -0.31
N LYS A 131 34.32 -3.08 -1.51
CA LYS A 131 34.63 -3.88 -2.71
C LYS A 131 36.09 -3.74 -3.12
N VAL A 132 36.64 -2.53 -3.12
CA VAL A 132 38.04 -2.28 -3.45
C VAL A 132 38.97 -2.95 -2.44
N ASP A 133 38.69 -2.87 -1.14
CA ASP A 133 39.48 -3.51 -0.07
C ASP A 133 39.66 -5.02 -0.28
N GLY A 134 38.70 -5.69 -0.94
CA GLY A 134 38.78 -7.12 -1.25
C GLY A 134 39.34 -7.47 -2.64
N MET A 135 39.85 -6.50 -3.41
CA MET A 135 40.26 -6.70 -4.79
C MET A 135 41.77 -6.72 -5.05
N GLU A 136 42.61 -6.69 -4.01
CA GLU A 136 44.06 -6.62 -4.13
C GLU A 136 44.61 -7.71 -5.08
N ASP A 137 44.35 -8.97 -4.77
CA ASP A 137 44.80 -10.10 -5.59
C ASP A 137 44.28 -10.03 -7.01
N THR A 138 43.04 -9.56 -7.19
CA THR A 138 42.40 -9.43 -8.50
C THR A 138 43.11 -8.37 -9.36
N VAL A 139 43.41 -7.21 -8.74
CA VAL A 139 44.09 -6.10 -9.42
C VAL A 139 45.52 -6.51 -9.80
N VAL A 140 46.25 -7.11 -8.87
CA VAL A 140 47.63 -7.59 -9.11
C VAL A 140 47.65 -8.63 -10.21
N THR A 141 46.75 -9.61 -10.22
CA THR A 141 46.62 -10.63 -11.24
C THR A 141 46.26 -10.02 -12.61
N MET A 142 45.32 -9.09 -12.64
CA MET A 142 44.91 -8.42 -13.89
C MET A 142 46.06 -7.59 -14.50
N ILE A 143 46.86 -6.95 -13.69
CA ILE A 143 48.06 -6.20 -14.15
C ILE A 143 49.12 -7.18 -14.64
N ASP A 144 49.37 -8.31 -13.94
CA ASP A 144 50.32 -9.34 -14.36
C ASP A 144 49.96 -9.88 -15.74
N GLU A 145 48.70 -10.18 -16.00
CA GLU A 145 48.20 -10.68 -17.29
C GLU A 145 48.36 -9.67 -18.46
N ARG A 146 48.21 -8.37 -18.16
CA ARG A 146 48.28 -7.30 -19.18
C ARG A 146 49.69 -6.81 -19.44
N MET A 147 50.62 -7.05 -18.53
CA MET A 147 52.01 -6.68 -18.73
C MET A 147 52.74 -7.61 -19.71
N PRO A 148 53.73 -7.09 -20.46
CA PRO A 148 54.51 -7.90 -21.41
C PRO A 148 55.17 -9.10 -20.72
N ARG A 149 55.23 -10.24 -21.42
CA ARG A 149 55.84 -11.47 -20.90
C ARG A 149 57.30 -11.37 -20.50
N TRP A 150 58.03 -10.38 -21.09
CA TRP A 150 59.44 -10.12 -20.77
C TRP A 150 59.62 -9.32 -19.48
N ALA A 151 58.57 -8.72 -18.92
CA ALA A 151 58.68 -7.95 -17.70
C ALA A 151 58.96 -8.86 -16.50
N PRO A 152 59.96 -8.54 -15.65
CA PRO A 152 60.25 -9.31 -14.45
C PRO A 152 59.07 -9.39 -13.48
N ARG A 153 58.90 -10.51 -12.81
CA ARG A 153 57.79 -10.74 -11.89
C ARG A 153 57.65 -9.65 -10.82
N PHE A 154 58.80 -9.27 -10.20
CA PHE A 154 58.84 -8.24 -9.16
C PHE A 154 58.30 -6.89 -9.69
N ALA A 155 58.60 -6.55 -10.94
CA ALA A 155 58.10 -5.31 -11.55
C ALA A 155 56.58 -5.35 -11.75
N LYS A 156 56.04 -6.49 -12.14
CA LYS A 156 54.61 -6.72 -12.32
C LYS A 156 53.85 -6.62 -10.97
N GLU A 157 54.36 -7.26 -9.93
CA GLU A 157 53.82 -7.20 -8.59
C GLU A 157 53.86 -5.75 -8.04
N LEU A 158 54.97 -5.04 -8.23
CA LEU A 158 55.12 -3.65 -7.79
C LEU A 158 54.12 -2.73 -8.48
N VAL A 159 53.91 -2.88 -9.81
CA VAL A 159 52.93 -2.07 -10.54
C VAL A 159 51.51 -2.45 -10.09
N GLY A 160 51.22 -3.71 -9.94
CA GLY A 160 49.90 -4.19 -9.45
C GLY A 160 49.57 -3.60 -8.08
N GLN A 161 50.53 -3.69 -7.15
CA GLN A 161 50.37 -3.14 -5.82
C GLN A 161 50.16 -1.61 -5.86
N ARG A 162 50.96 -0.90 -6.67
CA ARG A 162 50.82 0.56 -6.81
C ARG A 162 49.46 0.97 -7.36
N VAL A 163 48.93 0.22 -8.34
CA VAL A 163 47.59 0.49 -8.89
C VAL A 163 46.51 0.26 -7.81
N TYR A 164 46.65 -0.82 -7.03
CA TYR A 164 45.74 -1.09 -5.93
C TYR A 164 45.78 0.01 -4.86
N ASP A 165 46.96 0.42 -4.42
CA ASP A 165 47.14 1.51 -3.44
C ASP A 165 46.48 2.83 -3.92
N GLU A 166 46.62 3.17 -5.21
CA GLU A 166 45.96 4.35 -5.80
C GLU A 166 44.43 4.20 -5.83
N MET A 167 43.89 2.98 -6.09
CA MET A 167 42.47 2.72 -6.02
C MET A 167 41.92 2.88 -4.60
N VAL A 168 42.66 2.37 -3.60
CA VAL A 168 42.29 2.52 -2.18
C VAL A 168 42.30 4.02 -1.79
N ALA A 169 43.37 4.73 -2.11
CA ALA A 169 43.50 6.15 -1.83
C ALA A 169 42.39 6.99 -2.50
N PHE A 170 42.05 6.65 -3.76
CA PHE A 170 40.93 7.29 -4.46
C PHE A 170 39.60 7.05 -3.73
N MET A 171 39.32 5.81 -3.32
CA MET A 171 38.07 5.50 -2.58
C MET A 171 38.05 6.16 -1.21
N GLU A 172 39.17 6.31 -0.54
CA GLU A 172 39.28 7.03 0.73
C GLU A 172 39.01 8.54 0.54
N ASP A 173 39.50 9.15 -0.52
CA ASP A 173 39.17 10.55 -0.86
C ASP A 173 37.68 10.72 -1.19
N VAL A 174 37.09 9.79 -1.94
CA VAL A 174 35.64 9.80 -2.19
C VAL A 174 34.81 9.69 -0.91
N ASP A 175 35.27 8.87 0.05
CA ASP A 175 34.58 8.63 1.33
C ASP A 175 34.68 9.87 2.24
N THR A 176 35.86 10.47 2.35
CA THR A 176 36.14 11.57 3.29
C THR A 176 35.75 12.95 2.77
N ASN A 177 35.65 13.14 1.44
CA ASN A 177 35.39 14.42 0.82
C ASN A 177 33.94 14.49 0.26
N PRO A 178 32.99 15.14 0.96
CA PRO A 178 31.60 15.25 0.52
C PRO A 178 31.45 15.94 -0.85
N HIS A 179 32.42 16.76 -1.26
CA HIS A 179 32.41 17.48 -2.53
C HIS A 179 33.22 16.79 -3.62
N HIS A 180 33.63 15.55 -3.42
CA HIS A 180 34.38 14.79 -4.42
C HIS A 180 33.57 14.62 -5.72
N GLU A 181 34.27 14.64 -6.87
CA GLU A 181 33.60 14.57 -8.18
C GLU A 181 32.83 13.29 -8.39
N ALA A 182 33.32 12.17 -7.87
CA ALA A 182 32.62 10.90 -7.94
C ALA A 182 31.26 10.94 -7.20
N ARG A 183 31.17 11.59 -6.04
CA ARG A 183 29.90 11.79 -5.33
C ARG A 183 28.94 12.66 -6.15
N ARG A 184 29.44 13.73 -6.73
CA ARG A 184 28.64 14.59 -7.64
C ARG A 184 28.17 13.81 -8.88
N ALA A 185 28.99 12.90 -9.39
CA ALA A 185 28.59 12.03 -10.49
C ALA A 185 27.45 11.08 -10.10
N ILE A 186 27.48 10.50 -8.89
CA ILE A 186 26.39 9.68 -8.37
C ILE A 186 25.11 10.50 -8.25
N HIS A 187 25.17 11.69 -7.67
CA HIS A 187 24.02 12.59 -7.60
C HIS A 187 23.44 12.94 -8.97
N ARG A 188 24.31 13.25 -9.95
CA ARG A 188 23.84 13.51 -11.33
C ARG A 188 23.13 12.29 -11.91
N GLN A 189 23.65 11.08 -11.65
CA GLN A 189 23.02 9.85 -12.14
C GLN A 189 21.67 9.58 -11.50
N ILE A 190 21.53 9.84 -10.18
CA ILE A 190 20.24 9.73 -9.49
C ILE A 190 19.24 10.76 -10.03
N ASN A 191 19.69 12.00 -10.28
CA ASN A 191 18.85 13.03 -10.91
C ASN A 191 18.40 12.60 -12.31
N GLN A 192 19.31 12.09 -13.13
CA GLN A 192 18.97 11.61 -14.47
C GLN A 192 17.97 10.48 -14.40
N PHE A 193 18.15 9.54 -13.49
CA PHE A 193 17.19 8.45 -13.28
C PHE A 193 15.79 8.96 -12.88
N ALA A 194 15.70 10.00 -12.03
CA ALA A 194 14.44 10.64 -11.68
C ALA A 194 13.75 11.28 -12.90
N GLN A 195 14.53 11.89 -13.79
CA GLN A 195 14.04 12.44 -15.06
C GLN A 195 13.59 11.33 -16.02
N ASP A 196 14.39 10.28 -16.16
CA ASP A 196 14.07 9.15 -17.05
C ASP A 196 12.77 8.44 -16.61
N LEU A 197 12.54 8.30 -15.32
CA LEU A 197 11.27 7.80 -14.76
C LEU A 197 10.06 8.64 -15.18
N GLN A 198 10.25 9.94 -15.40
CA GLN A 198 9.15 10.86 -15.74
C GLN A 198 8.92 10.97 -17.24
N PHE A 199 9.99 10.96 -18.05
CA PHE A 199 9.95 11.40 -19.43
C PHE A 199 10.49 10.40 -20.45
N ASP A 200 11.26 9.38 -20.02
CA ASP A 200 11.78 8.35 -20.91
C ASP A 200 10.77 7.22 -21.08
N GLY A 201 10.25 7.05 -22.30
CA GLY A 201 9.20 6.05 -22.59
C GLY A 201 9.67 4.61 -22.38
N GLU A 202 10.96 4.31 -22.58
CA GLU A 202 11.51 2.97 -22.35
C GLU A 202 11.60 2.69 -20.84
N MET A 203 12.06 3.67 -20.06
CA MET A 203 12.12 3.56 -18.61
C MET A 203 10.71 3.40 -18.00
N ILE A 204 9.76 4.20 -18.45
CA ILE A 204 8.36 4.09 -18.02
C ILE A 204 7.83 2.69 -18.35
N SER A 205 8.07 2.17 -19.57
CA SER A 205 7.63 0.83 -19.96
C SER A 205 8.26 -0.27 -19.10
N ARG A 206 9.53 -0.14 -18.71
CA ARG A 206 10.20 -1.08 -17.78
C ARG A 206 9.59 -1.06 -16.40
N VAL A 207 9.25 0.12 -15.88
CA VAL A 207 8.56 0.27 -14.60
C VAL A 207 7.17 -0.36 -14.65
N GLU A 208 6.43 -0.16 -15.76
CA GLU A 208 5.11 -0.76 -15.93
C GLU A 208 5.18 -2.30 -16.05
N ALA A 209 6.19 -2.84 -16.72
CA ALA A 209 6.42 -4.28 -16.76
C ALA A 209 6.71 -4.83 -15.36
N LEU A 210 7.61 -4.19 -14.61
CA LEU A 210 7.92 -4.57 -13.23
C LEU A 210 6.67 -4.49 -12.33
N LYS A 211 5.87 -3.43 -12.48
CA LYS A 211 4.58 -3.30 -11.79
C LYS A 211 3.67 -4.50 -12.09
N ALA A 212 3.52 -4.85 -13.37
CA ALA A 212 2.69 -5.98 -13.77
C ALA A 212 3.18 -7.31 -13.15
N ASP A 213 4.50 -7.53 -13.11
CA ASP A 213 5.10 -8.71 -12.48
C ASP A 213 4.84 -8.73 -10.96
N ILE A 214 4.98 -7.59 -10.28
CA ILE A 214 4.70 -7.46 -8.84
C ILE A 214 3.22 -7.72 -8.57
N MET A 215 2.33 -7.05 -9.30
CA MET A 215 0.87 -7.17 -9.11
C MET A 215 0.35 -8.58 -9.44
N GLY A 216 0.96 -9.25 -10.44
CA GLY A 216 0.64 -10.64 -10.79
C GLY A 216 1.26 -11.68 -9.85
N SER A 217 2.11 -11.26 -8.91
CA SER A 217 2.77 -12.19 -7.99
C SER A 217 1.84 -12.67 -6.89
N GLY A 218 1.99 -13.96 -6.48
CA GLY A 218 1.28 -14.50 -5.33
C GLY A 218 1.58 -13.75 -4.02
N ALA A 219 2.68 -13.00 -3.95
CA ALA A 219 3.04 -12.19 -2.79
C ALA A 219 2.03 -11.06 -2.53
N VAL A 220 1.55 -10.39 -3.59
CA VAL A 220 0.53 -9.33 -3.47
C VAL A 220 -0.80 -9.90 -2.99
N THR A 221 -1.23 -11.03 -3.56
CA THR A 221 -2.43 -11.72 -3.12
C THR A 221 -2.33 -12.16 -1.65
N SER A 222 -1.18 -12.74 -1.25
CA SER A 222 -0.94 -13.13 0.14
C SER A 222 -0.88 -11.93 1.08
N ALA A 223 -0.39 -10.77 0.62
CA ALA A 223 -0.38 -9.54 1.40
C ALA A 223 -1.80 -9.05 1.74
N ALA A 224 -2.76 -9.20 0.83
CA ALA A 224 -4.16 -8.85 1.09
C ALA A 224 -4.75 -9.65 2.26
N GLY A 225 -4.48 -10.97 2.31
CA GLY A 225 -4.87 -11.83 3.43
C GLY A 225 -4.23 -11.38 4.75
N SER A 226 -2.92 -11.11 4.74
CA SER A 226 -2.21 -10.63 5.95
C SER A 226 -2.70 -9.26 6.41
N ILE A 227 -3.05 -8.36 5.50
CA ILE A 227 -3.64 -7.07 5.82
C ILE A 227 -4.99 -7.27 6.50
N TRP A 228 -5.84 -8.15 5.98
CA TRP A 228 -7.12 -8.46 6.60
C TRP A 228 -6.95 -9.02 8.00
N GLU A 229 -6.05 -9.99 8.20
CA GLU A 229 -5.77 -10.58 9.51
C GLU A 229 -5.33 -9.52 10.54
N GLN A 230 -4.44 -8.60 10.15
CA GLN A 230 -3.98 -7.52 11.04
C GLN A 230 -5.09 -6.52 11.36
N ILE A 231 -5.88 -6.10 10.35
CA ILE A 231 -6.99 -5.17 10.55
C ILE A 231 -8.05 -5.79 11.44
N SER A 232 -8.49 -7.03 11.16
CA SER A 232 -9.51 -7.72 11.93
C SER A 232 -9.07 -7.94 13.38
N ALA A 233 -7.84 -8.39 13.60
CA ALA A 233 -7.25 -8.55 14.93
C ALA A 233 -7.19 -7.22 15.71
N SER A 234 -6.80 -6.12 15.05
CA SER A 234 -6.74 -4.79 15.68
C SER A 234 -8.13 -4.28 16.05
N ILE A 235 -9.13 -4.46 15.19
CA ILE A 235 -10.51 -4.06 15.46
C ILE A 235 -11.08 -4.87 16.64
N VAL A 236 -10.88 -6.20 16.64
CA VAL A 236 -11.34 -7.08 17.72
C VAL A 236 -10.66 -6.72 19.04
N ALA A 237 -9.35 -6.46 19.05
CA ALA A 237 -8.62 -6.04 20.24
C ALA A 237 -9.17 -4.72 20.80
N GLN A 238 -9.33 -3.69 19.97
CA GLN A 238 -9.87 -2.39 20.41
C GLN A 238 -11.33 -2.48 20.86
N ALA A 239 -12.15 -3.27 20.17
CA ALA A 239 -13.54 -3.47 20.55
C ALA A 239 -13.69 -4.22 21.90
N SER A 240 -12.73 -5.09 22.23
CA SER A 240 -12.69 -5.83 23.49
C SER A 240 -12.14 -4.99 24.64
N ASP A 241 -11.14 -4.13 24.39
CA ASP A 241 -10.53 -3.25 25.38
C ASP A 241 -11.42 -2.04 25.72
N GLY A 242 -12.21 -1.55 24.78
CA GLY A 242 -13.14 -0.42 24.98
C GLY A 242 -14.28 -0.71 25.95
N GLY A 243 -14.46 -1.96 26.39
CA GLY A 243 -15.41 -2.37 27.44
C GLY A 243 -14.80 -2.49 28.85
N SER A 244 -13.50 -2.19 29.01
CA SER A 244 -12.76 -2.44 30.27
C SER A 244 -12.24 -1.18 30.98
N GLY A 245 -12.70 0.03 30.55
CA GLY A 245 -12.24 1.30 31.11
C GLY A 245 -13.30 2.12 31.84
#